data_872f8e00ae634d762fb8ed629b7c05c9
#
_entry.id   872f8e00ae634d762fb8ed629b7c05c9
#
_cell.length_a   1.000
_cell.length_b   1.000
_cell.length_c   1.000
_cell.angle_alpha   90.00
_cell.angle_beta   90.00
_cell.angle_gamma   90.00
#
_symmetry.space_group_name_H-M   'P 1'
#
loop_
_entity.id
_entity.type
_entity.pdbx_description
1 polymer ?
#
loop_
_entity_poly.entity_id
_entity_poly.type
_entity_poly.pdbx_seq_one_letter_code
_entity_poly.pdbx_strand_id
1 'polypeptide(L)'
;MRIKWKNGLSIEYKGNRVVFDAQSRILNCKVSFVTHAHTDHSYSFRLNHIPVISSEETMRLISIEGAKTRKWQPLTVNEKVKIGDLEVIPHPSGHILGSYEFEVCTPHGVVLFTGDLNTREGRIVKPAEPIRCDVLIIEATYGSPEFIFPSDREVGDEMIRWAYKVLGENKIPVFQADAIGNSQEIIRIFNENTNMPVISHWRVSKVNKVYEHYGHKIKYIDINSGEASEVISSANTVIVSPKKLDLPSNHRFVSAIVSGWALKFRGAAFPLSDHADFPSLLNFIRDCSPKIVLTYHGGAFNEILAKYIEKKMGIKSYPANLTPITFPI
;
A
#
# COMPACT_ATOMS: atom_id res chain seq x y z
N MET A 1 -11.22 26.01 -7.01
CA MET A 1 -10.31 24.96 -6.49
C MET A 1 -9.38 24.51 -7.60
N ARG A 2 -8.09 24.34 -7.32
CA ARG A 2 -7.08 23.87 -8.28
C ARG A 2 -6.43 22.58 -7.78
N ILE A 3 -6.47 21.54 -8.61
CA ILE A 3 -5.84 20.24 -8.34
C ILE A 3 -4.68 20.08 -9.33
N LYS A 4 -3.50 19.69 -8.82
CA LYS A 4 -2.30 19.51 -9.64
C LYS A 4 -1.49 18.33 -9.15
N TRP A 5 -1.14 17.45 -10.09
CA TRP A 5 -0.14 16.41 -9.89
C TRP A 5 1.22 16.90 -10.40
N LYS A 6 2.13 17.18 -9.49
CA LYS A 6 3.54 17.45 -9.80
C LYS A 6 4.37 17.16 -8.57
N ASN A 7 5.13 16.07 -8.61
CA ASN A 7 5.93 15.61 -7.46
C ASN A 7 5.07 15.40 -6.18
N GLY A 8 3.94 14.73 -6.34
CA GLY A 8 2.87 14.56 -5.37
C GLY A 8 1.61 15.32 -5.77
N LEU A 9 0.50 15.02 -5.10
CA LEU A 9 -0.77 15.69 -5.30
C LEU A 9 -0.80 17.03 -4.53
N SER A 10 -1.18 18.12 -5.18
CA SER A 10 -1.46 19.38 -4.49
C SER A 10 -2.90 19.85 -4.75
N ILE A 11 -3.57 20.27 -3.68
CA ILE A 11 -4.89 20.89 -3.71
C ILE A 11 -4.73 22.31 -3.18
N GLU A 12 -5.20 23.29 -3.96
CA GLU A 12 -5.16 24.69 -3.64
C GLU A 12 -6.55 25.32 -3.70
N TYR A 13 -6.91 26.03 -2.65
CA TYR A 13 -8.16 26.74 -2.54
C TYR A 13 -7.97 28.07 -1.78
N LYS A 14 -8.35 29.21 -2.40
CA LYS A 14 -8.21 30.56 -1.83
C LYS A 14 -6.82 30.82 -1.18
N GLY A 15 -5.74 30.47 -1.87
CA GLY A 15 -4.38 30.65 -1.40
C GLY A 15 -3.91 29.65 -0.32
N ASN A 16 -4.78 28.77 0.15
CA ASN A 16 -4.39 27.65 1.01
C ASN A 16 -3.99 26.46 0.15
N ARG A 17 -2.76 26.00 0.31
CA ARG A 17 -2.23 24.85 -0.43
C ARG A 17 -1.80 23.75 0.52
N VAL A 18 -2.33 22.54 0.27
CA VAL A 18 -1.93 21.28 0.92
C VAL A 18 -1.33 20.35 -0.12
N VAL A 19 -0.45 19.47 0.32
CA VAL A 19 0.19 18.48 -0.56
C VAL A 19 0.08 17.11 0.08
N PHE A 20 -0.15 16.10 -0.76
CA PHE A 20 -0.20 14.69 -0.37
C PHE A 20 0.93 13.95 -1.09
N ASP A 21 1.61 13.05 -0.37
CA ASP A 21 2.66 12.17 -0.87
C ASP A 21 3.69 12.90 -1.74
N ALA A 22 4.32 13.91 -1.16
CA ALA A 22 5.36 14.65 -1.86
C ALA A 22 6.50 13.73 -2.31
N GLN A 23 6.89 13.82 -3.57
CA GLN A 23 7.99 13.04 -4.18
C GLN A 23 9.28 13.86 -4.34
N SER A 24 9.25 15.15 -4.02
CA SER A 24 10.41 16.05 -4.07
C SER A 24 10.20 17.25 -3.14
N ARG A 25 11.21 18.11 -3.07
CA ARG A 25 11.10 19.36 -2.31
C ARG A 25 9.96 20.23 -2.83
N ILE A 26 9.06 20.60 -1.92
CA ILE A 26 7.91 21.45 -2.19
C ILE A 26 8.16 22.83 -1.62
N LEU A 27 7.79 23.86 -2.38
CA LEU A 27 7.79 25.25 -1.96
C LEU A 27 6.35 25.76 -1.81
N ASN A 28 6.13 26.72 -0.92
CA ASN A 28 4.85 27.42 -0.73
C ASN A 28 3.69 26.45 -0.39
N CYS A 29 3.93 25.54 0.55
CA CYS A 29 2.93 24.62 1.08
C CYS A 29 2.82 24.80 2.60
N LYS A 30 1.61 24.76 3.15
CA LYS A 30 1.38 24.88 4.60
C LYS A 30 1.68 23.59 5.35
N VAL A 31 1.35 22.45 4.73
CA VAL A 31 1.46 21.12 5.33
C VAL A 31 1.54 20.06 4.24
N SER A 32 2.24 18.96 4.53
CA SER A 32 2.24 17.76 3.70
C SER A 32 1.62 16.60 4.45
N PHE A 33 0.63 15.96 3.84
CA PHE A 33 0.03 14.71 4.32
C PHE A 33 0.74 13.54 3.67
N VAL A 34 0.92 12.45 4.43
CA VAL A 34 1.49 11.20 3.93
C VAL A 34 0.47 10.09 4.12
N THR A 35 0.15 9.39 3.04
CA THR A 35 -0.87 8.33 3.04
C THR A 35 -0.38 7.09 3.77
N HIS A 36 0.87 6.64 3.52
CA HIS A 36 1.41 5.41 4.09
C HIS A 36 2.95 5.36 4.04
N ALA A 37 3.51 4.26 4.53
CA ALA A 37 4.94 4.14 4.84
C ALA A 37 5.83 3.73 3.66
N HIS A 38 5.32 3.40 2.46
CA HIS A 38 6.17 3.05 1.33
C HIS A 38 7.02 4.23 0.88
N THR A 39 8.22 3.93 0.38
CA THR A 39 9.27 4.95 0.15
C THR A 39 8.92 5.99 -0.90
N ASP A 40 8.12 5.65 -1.88
CA ASP A 40 7.63 6.52 -2.96
C ASP A 40 6.51 7.48 -2.51
N HIS A 41 5.88 7.24 -1.35
CA HIS A 41 4.89 8.12 -0.72
C HIS A 41 5.47 8.93 0.45
N SER A 42 6.56 8.49 1.05
CA SER A 42 7.06 9.00 2.34
C SER A 42 8.17 10.05 2.25
N TYR A 43 8.46 10.59 1.06
CA TYR A 43 9.53 11.59 0.88
C TYR A 43 9.36 12.83 1.78
N SER A 44 8.12 13.21 2.12
CA SER A 44 7.82 14.34 3.00
C SER A 44 8.54 14.27 4.34
N PHE A 45 8.84 13.09 4.86
CA PHE A 45 9.58 12.91 6.12
C PHE A 45 11.05 13.35 6.03
N ARG A 46 11.57 13.61 4.83
CA ARG A 46 12.90 14.21 4.59
C ARG A 46 12.86 15.73 4.56
N LEU A 47 11.66 16.33 4.60
CA LEU A 47 11.46 17.77 4.53
C LEU A 47 11.40 18.36 5.94
N ASN A 48 12.40 19.18 6.31
CA ASN A 48 12.45 19.79 7.64
C ASN A 48 11.80 21.17 7.72
N HIS A 49 11.30 21.70 6.59
CA HIS A 49 10.79 23.07 6.49
C HIS A 49 9.27 23.19 6.59
N ILE A 50 8.54 22.09 6.35
CA ILE A 50 7.08 22.03 6.43
C ILE A 50 6.62 20.99 7.46
N PRO A 51 5.46 21.19 8.12
CA PRO A 51 4.83 20.16 8.92
C PRO A 51 4.45 18.94 8.05
N VAL A 52 4.62 17.74 8.63
CA VAL A 52 4.22 16.47 8.00
C VAL A 52 3.17 15.81 8.89
N ILE A 53 2.06 15.41 8.30
CA ILE A 53 0.94 14.78 8.99
C ILE A 53 0.74 13.37 8.42
N SER A 54 0.65 12.37 9.29
CA SER A 54 0.37 10.97 8.95
C SER A 54 -0.20 10.23 10.16
N SER A 55 -0.57 8.96 9.98
CA SER A 55 -0.81 8.05 11.10
C SER A 55 0.45 7.85 11.94
N GLU A 56 0.29 7.44 13.20
CA GLU A 56 1.42 7.08 14.06
C GLU A 56 2.10 5.80 13.55
N GLU A 57 1.33 4.85 13.06
CA GLU A 57 1.80 3.61 12.45
C GLU A 57 2.74 3.90 11.26
N THR A 58 2.34 4.80 10.37
CA THR A 58 3.17 5.23 9.24
C THR A 58 4.49 5.82 9.72
N MET A 59 4.47 6.70 10.73
CA MET A 59 5.70 7.28 11.30
C MET A 59 6.61 6.21 11.91
N ARG A 60 6.06 5.24 12.65
CA ARG A 60 6.83 4.16 13.25
C ARG A 60 7.49 3.26 12.20
N LEU A 61 6.74 2.90 11.17
CA LEU A 61 7.25 2.09 10.06
C LEU A 61 8.39 2.79 9.31
N ILE A 62 8.24 4.07 9.00
CA ILE A 62 9.29 4.88 8.33
C ILE A 62 10.52 5.04 9.22
N SER A 63 10.36 5.11 10.54
CA SER A 63 11.47 5.24 11.49
C SER A 63 12.40 4.02 11.48
N ILE A 64 11.92 2.84 11.07
CA ILE A 64 12.75 1.64 10.88
C ILE A 64 13.84 1.89 9.82
N GLU A 65 13.51 2.65 8.77
CA GLU A 65 14.43 3.03 7.69
C GLU A 65 15.29 4.27 8.04
N GLY A 66 15.20 4.73 9.30
CA GLY A 66 16.02 5.84 9.81
C GLY A 66 15.50 7.24 9.45
N ALA A 67 14.32 7.36 8.86
CA ALA A 67 13.71 8.66 8.61
C ALA A 67 13.33 9.33 9.94
N LYS A 68 13.68 10.62 10.06
CA LYS A 68 13.38 11.44 11.22
C LYS A 68 12.90 12.80 10.73
N THR A 69 11.72 13.23 11.15
CA THR A 69 11.28 14.61 10.97
C THR A 69 11.01 15.27 12.32
N ARG A 70 11.42 16.53 12.46
CA ARG A 70 11.19 17.32 13.67
C ARG A 70 9.80 17.97 13.70
N LYS A 71 9.09 17.95 12.57
CA LYS A 71 7.78 18.64 12.40
C LYS A 71 6.65 17.68 12.07
N TRP A 72 6.76 16.42 12.52
CA TRP A 72 5.68 15.48 12.34
C TRP A 72 4.57 15.69 13.39
N GLN A 73 3.34 15.51 12.95
CA GLN A 73 2.14 15.53 13.77
C GLN A 73 1.31 14.27 13.48
N PRO A 74 0.89 13.55 14.52
CA PRO A 74 -0.02 12.41 14.34
C PRO A 74 -1.40 12.88 13.88
N LEU A 75 -2.07 12.01 13.15
CA LEU A 75 -3.45 12.18 12.75
C LEU A 75 -4.17 10.84 12.93
N THR A 76 -5.32 10.86 13.56
CA THR A 76 -6.14 9.67 13.80
C THR A 76 -7.30 9.60 12.82
N VAL A 77 -7.81 8.40 12.57
CA VAL A 77 -8.96 8.17 11.69
C VAL A 77 -10.13 9.07 12.08
N ASN A 78 -10.76 9.70 11.08
CA ASN A 78 -11.87 10.65 11.22
C ASN A 78 -11.55 11.97 11.94
N GLU A 79 -10.28 12.20 12.32
CA GLU A 79 -9.86 13.49 12.88
C GLU A 79 -9.79 14.55 11.78
N LYS A 80 -10.32 15.75 12.05
CA LYS A 80 -10.43 16.82 11.07
C LYS A 80 -9.31 17.84 11.22
N VAL A 81 -8.57 18.06 10.14
CA VAL A 81 -7.54 19.11 10.09
C VAL A 81 -8.01 20.26 9.20
N LYS A 82 -8.13 21.46 9.77
CA LYS A 82 -8.52 22.66 9.03
C LYS A 82 -7.31 23.46 8.56
N ILE A 83 -7.24 23.73 7.25
CA ILE A 83 -6.23 24.56 6.62
C ILE A 83 -6.93 25.68 5.83
N GLY A 84 -7.26 26.77 6.51
CA GLY A 84 -8.14 27.80 5.97
C GLY A 84 -9.53 27.24 5.72
N ASP A 85 -10.02 27.34 4.49
CA ASP A 85 -11.34 26.80 4.07
C ASP A 85 -11.27 25.33 3.62
N LEU A 86 -10.12 24.68 3.72
CA LEU A 86 -9.96 23.23 3.49
C LEU A 86 -10.13 22.48 4.81
N GLU A 87 -10.91 21.40 4.80
CA GLU A 87 -10.96 20.41 5.87
C GLU A 87 -10.48 19.07 5.33
N VAL A 88 -9.45 18.48 5.95
CA VAL A 88 -8.85 17.20 5.54
C VAL A 88 -9.17 16.17 6.60
N ILE A 89 -9.73 15.03 6.19
CA ILE A 89 -10.17 13.93 7.05
C ILE A 89 -9.53 12.63 6.56
N PRO A 90 -8.77 11.90 7.40
CA PRO A 90 -8.21 10.62 7.04
C PRO A 90 -9.22 9.49 7.26
N HIS A 91 -9.24 8.53 6.33
CA HIS A 91 -9.95 7.28 6.44
C HIS A 91 -8.99 6.13 6.10
N PRO A 92 -9.23 4.88 6.59
CA PRO A 92 -8.37 3.75 6.23
C PRO A 92 -8.42 3.46 4.73
N SER A 93 -7.26 3.33 4.07
CA SER A 93 -7.20 2.97 2.65
C SER A 93 -7.08 1.46 2.38
N GLY A 94 -6.96 0.65 3.42
CA GLY A 94 -6.90 -0.81 3.32
C GLY A 94 -5.60 -1.41 2.79
N HIS A 95 -4.62 -0.57 2.44
CA HIS A 95 -3.38 -1.00 1.80
C HIS A 95 -2.41 -1.67 2.79
N ILE A 96 -1.85 -0.94 3.74
CA ILE A 96 -0.95 -1.45 4.78
C ILE A 96 -1.32 -0.85 6.15
N LEU A 97 -0.68 -1.32 7.23
CA LEU A 97 -0.88 -0.78 8.57
C LEU A 97 -0.69 0.74 8.59
N GLY A 98 -1.71 1.46 9.07
CA GLY A 98 -1.72 2.93 9.18
C GLY A 98 -1.88 3.67 7.87
N SER A 99 -2.20 2.99 6.77
CA SER A 99 -2.46 3.65 5.48
C SER A 99 -3.78 4.40 5.48
N TYR A 100 -3.76 5.61 4.91
CA TYR A 100 -4.91 6.50 4.80
C TYR A 100 -5.24 6.88 3.37
N GLU A 101 -6.54 6.97 3.07
CA GLU A 101 -7.08 7.85 2.06
C GLU A 101 -7.51 9.16 2.72
N PHE A 102 -7.55 10.25 1.96
CA PHE A 102 -7.86 11.58 2.46
C PHE A 102 -9.09 12.17 1.76
N GLU A 103 -10.12 12.43 2.55
CA GLU A 103 -11.25 13.24 2.15
C GLU A 103 -10.90 14.72 2.35
N VAL A 104 -10.98 15.52 1.29
CA VAL A 104 -10.72 16.96 1.33
C VAL A 104 -12.00 17.70 1.02
N CYS A 105 -12.62 18.23 2.07
CA CYS A 105 -13.84 19.01 1.99
C CYS A 105 -13.54 20.48 1.68
N THR A 106 -14.29 21.04 0.75
CA THR A 106 -14.29 22.45 0.39
C THR A 106 -15.73 22.96 0.32
N PRO A 107 -15.98 24.29 0.37
CA PRO A 107 -17.34 24.83 0.18
C PRO A 107 -17.98 24.47 -1.18
N HIS A 108 -17.21 23.96 -2.14
CA HIS A 108 -17.66 23.65 -3.51
C HIS A 108 -17.69 22.15 -3.83
N GLY A 109 -17.38 21.28 -2.87
CA GLY A 109 -17.43 19.85 -3.04
C GLY A 109 -16.30 19.11 -2.34
N VAL A 110 -16.34 17.81 -2.47
CA VAL A 110 -15.45 16.85 -1.83
C VAL A 110 -14.47 16.26 -2.85
N VAL A 111 -13.19 16.25 -2.50
CA VAL A 111 -12.14 15.53 -3.22
C VAL A 111 -11.67 14.36 -2.37
N LEU A 112 -11.70 13.15 -2.92
CA LEU A 112 -11.13 11.98 -2.28
C LEU A 112 -9.81 11.61 -2.95
N PHE A 113 -8.73 11.50 -2.17
CA PHE A 113 -7.42 11.00 -2.60
C PHE A 113 -7.13 9.68 -1.92
N THR A 114 -7.09 8.59 -2.68
CA THR A 114 -7.03 7.24 -2.11
C THR A 114 -5.68 6.89 -1.50
N GLY A 115 -4.57 7.54 -1.91
CA GLY A 115 -3.30 6.89 -1.72
C GLY A 115 -3.31 5.53 -2.44
N ASP A 116 -2.51 4.59 -1.98
CA ASP A 116 -2.62 3.20 -2.42
C ASP A 116 -3.79 2.54 -1.68
N LEU A 117 -4.55 1.74 -2.40
CA LEU A 117 -5.90 1.32 -2.02
C LEU A 117 -6.05 -0.20 -2.05
N ASN A 118 -6.67 -0.76 -1.02
CA ASN A 118 -7.19 -2.13 -1.06
C ASN A 118 -8.61 -2.19 -0.51
N THR A 119 -9.51 -2.78 -1.28
CA THR A 119 -10.93 -2.94 -0.92
C THR A 119 -11.28 -4.39 -0.57
N ARG A 120 -10.30 -5.28 -0.55
CA ARG A 120 -10.46 -6.70 -0.20
C ARG A 120 -10.19 -6.88 1.29
N GLU A 121 -10.96 -7.74 1.93
CA GLU A 121 -10.74 -8.06 3.33
C GLU A 121 -9.43 -8.81 3.52
N GLY A 122 -8.46 -8.13 4.16
CA GLY A 122 -7.17 -8.70 4.54
C GLY A 122 -7.22 -9.40 5.90
N ARG A 123 -6.18 -10.15 6.24
CA ARG A 123 -6.03 -10.78 7.56
C ARG A 123 -5.57 -9.82 8.63
N ILE A 124 -5.02 -8.70 8.22
CA ILE A 124 -4.35 -7.73 9.10
C ILE A 124 -5.01 -6.35 9.03
N VAL A 125 -5.21 -5.84 7.83
CA VAL A 125 -5.74 -4.49 7.60
C VAL A 125 -7.17 -4.59 7.09
N LYS A 126 -8.06 -3.74 7.63
CA LYS A 126 -9.44 -3.63 7.14
C LYS A 126 -9.47 -2.98 5.76
N PRO A 127 -10.39 -3.39 4.88
CA PRO A 127 -10.51 -2.81 3.55
C PRO A 127 -10.91 -1.31 3.62
N ALA A 128 -10.59 -0.58 2.56
CA ALA A 128 -11.11 0.76 2.36
C ALA A 128 -12.62 0.75 2.17
N GLU A 129 -13.29 1.75 2.71
CA GLU A 129 -14.72 1.98 2.51
C GLU A 129 -14.93 3.15 1.53
N PRO A 130 -15.82 3.02 0.53
CA PRO A 130 -16.02 4.07 -0.45
C PRO A 130 -16.67 5.31 0.17
N ILE A 131 -16.13 6.49 -0.14
CA ILE A 131 -16.61 7.78 0.33
C ILE A 131 -17.16 8.55 -0.87
N ARG A 132 -18.41 9.05 -0.77
CA ARG A 132 -19.00 9.86 -1.82
C ARG A 132 -18.21 11.16 -2.02
N CYS A 133 -17.82 11.43 -3.27
CA CYS A 133 -17.02 12.60 -3.59
C CYS A 133 -17.39 13.20 -4.96
N ASP A 134 -17.02 14.45 -5.19
CA ASP A 134 -17.18 15.09 -6.49
C ASP A 134 -15.99 14.79 -7.42
N VAL A 135 -14.80 14.69 -6.85
CA VAL A 135 -13.57 14.35 -7.55
C VAL A 135 -12.87 13.22 -6.83
N LEU A 136 -12.66 12.11 -7.53
CA LEU A 136 -11.88 10.98 -7.03
C LEU A 136 -10.51 10.99 -7.68
N ILE A 137 -9.46 10.91 -6.87
CA ILE A 137 -8.08 10.74 -7.32
C ILE A 137 -7.64 9.38 -6.83
N ILE A 138 -7.57 8.41 -7.77
CA ILE A 138 -7.41 7.00 -7.47
C ILE A 138 -6.16 6.41 -8.10
N GLU A 139 -5.49 5.52 -7.37
CA GLU A 139 -4.37 4.75 -7.89
C GLU A 139 -4.78 3.87 -9.09
N ALA A 140 -3.81 3.51 -9.91
CA ALA A 140 -3.98 2.63 -11.06
C ALA A 140 -2.85 1.58 -11.17
N THR A 141 -2.30 1.13 -10.04
CA THR A 141 -1.21 0.14 -10.01
C THR A 141 -1.58 -1.11 -10.81
N TYR A 142 -2.81 -1.56 -10.64
CA TYR A 142 -3.40 -2.66 -11.42
C TYR A 142 -4.59 -2.17 -12.27
N GLY A 143 -4.49 -0.97 -12.82
CA GLY A 143 -5.54 -0.30 -13.60
C GLY A 143 -5.76 -0.82 -15.02
N SER A 144 -5.50 -2.11 -15.29
CA SER A 144 -5.70 -2.76 -16.58
C SER A 144 -6.56 -4.02 -16.45
N PRO A 145 -7.49 -4.31 -17.39
CA PRO A 145 -8.42 -5.46 -17.33
C PRO A 145 -7.77 -6.83 -17.15
N GLU A 146 -6.50 -6.96 -17.41
CA GLU A 146 -5.74 -8.19 -17.24
C GLU A 146 -5.39 -8.53 -15.78
N PHE A 147 -5.54 -7.56 -14.86
CA PHE A 147 -5.28 -7.77 -13.44
C PHE A 147 -6.58 -8.09 -12.71
N ILE A 148 -6.93 -9.36 -12.71
CA ILE A 148 -8.02 -9.94 -11.93
C ILE A 148 -7.37 -10.96 -10.99
N PHE A 149 -7.38 -10.68 -9.69
CA PHE A 149 -6.73 -11.55 -8.73
C PHE A 149 -7.67 -12.67 -8.26
N PRO A 150 -7.16 -13.89 -8.08
CA PRO A 150 -7.85 -14.91 -7.31
C PRO A 150 -8.15 -14.41 -5.89
N SER A 151 -9.02 -15.09 -5.17
CA SER A 151 -9.25 -14.74 -3.77
C SER A 151 -7.98 -14.98 -2.94
N ASP A 152 -7.79 -14.20 -1.87
CA ASP A 152 -6.62 -14.35 -0.98
C ASP A 152 -6.57 -15.72 -0.31
N ARG A 153 -7.73 -16.39 -0.18
CA ARG A 153 -7.81 -17.76 0.28
C ARG A 153 -7.22 -18.73 -0.74
N GLU A 154 -7.63 -18.63 -2.01
CA GLU A 154 -7.10 -19.49 -3.08
C GLU A 154 -5.59 -19.32 -3.23
N VAL A 155 -5.10 -18.06 -3.21
CA VAL A 155 -3.66 -17.75 -3.27
C VAL A 155 -2.94 -18.35 -2.05
N GLY A 156 -3.48 -18.20 -0.85
CA GLY A 156 -2.92 -18.79 0.38
C GLY A 156 -2.82 -20.30 0.32
N ASP A 157 -3.88 -20.97 -0.15
CA ASP A 157 -3.91 -22.43 -0.33
C ASP A 157 -2.86 -22.90 -1.36
N GLU A 158 -2.65 -22.16 -2.43
CA GLU A 158 -1.60 -22.44 -3.43
C GLU A 158 -0.19 -22.24 -2.85
N MET A 159 0.03 -21.18 -2.07
CA MET A 159 1.30 -20.93 -1.40
C MET A 159 1.65 -22.07 -0.43
N ILE A 160 0.69 -22.53 0.35
CA ILE A 160 0.87 -23.65 1.29
C ILE A 160 1.17 -24.95 0.54
N ARG A 161 0.41 -25.28 -0.51
CA ARG A 161 0.67 -26.48 -1.34
C ARG A 161 2.07 -26.45 -1.95
N TRP A 162 2.47 -25.29 -2.49
CA TRP A 162 3.81 -25.11 -3.06
C TRP A 162 4.90 -25.27 -1.99
N ALA A 163 4.71 -24.72 -0.80
CA ALA A 163 5.67 -24.85 0.30
C ALA A 163 5.86 -26.34 0.69
N TYR A 164 4.79 -27.10 0.87
CA TYR A 164 4.88 -28.54 1.15
C TYR A 164 5.58 -29.33 0.02
N LYS A 165 5.33 -28.97 -1.23
CA LYS A 165 6.03 -29.61 -2.37
C LYS A 165 7.54 -29.36 -2.29
N VAL A 166 7.96 -28.12 -2.05
CA VAL A 166 9.39 -27.74 -1.94
C VAL A 166 10.05 -28.46 -0.76
N LEU A 167 9.36 -28.53 0.39
CA LEU A 167 9.84 -29.27 1.56
C LEU A 167 9.99 -30.77 1.29
N GLY A 168 9.06 -31.35 0.54
CA GLY A 168 9.13 -32.75 0.11
C GLY A 168 10.36 -33.09 -0.78
N GLU A 169 10.97 -32.04 -1.39
CA GLU A 169 12.22 -32.15 -2.12
C GLU A 169 13.47 -31.90 -1.24
N ASN A 170 13.34 -31.87 0.08
CA ASN A 170 14.38 -31.48 1.06
C ASN A 170 14.95 -30.08 0.81
N LYS A 171 14.12 -29.16 0.30
CA LYS A 171 14.44 -27.76 0.06
C LYS A 171 13.60 -26.87 0.95
N ILE A 172 13.99 -25.61 1.11
CA ILE A 172 13.31 -24.62 1.96
C ILE A 172 12.65 -23.58 1.07
N PRO A 173 11.34 -23.41 1.14
CA PRO A 173 10.61 -22.37 0.41
C PRO A 173 10.88 -20.99 0.99
N VAL A 174 11.16 -20.02 0.10
CA VAL A 174 11.39 -18.63 0.46
C VAL A 174 10.40 -17.74 -0.28
N PHE A 175 9.53 -17.07 0.44
CA PHE A 175 8.58 -16.12 -0.12
C PHE A 175 9.19 -14.72 -0.12
N GLN A 176 9.35 -14.14 -1.30
CA GLN A 176 9.91 -12.81 -1.49
C GLN A 176 8.79 -11.80 -1.75
N ALA A 177 8.60 -10.85 -0.83
CA ALA A 177 7.52 -9.86 -0.84
C ALA A 177 8.01 -8.48 -0.40
N ASP A 178 7.14 -7.48 -0.46
CA ASP A 178 7.40 -6.20 0.17
C ASP A 178 7.50 -6.39 1.70
N ALA A 179 8.49 -5.76 2.31
CA ALA A 179 8.77 -5.94 3.73
C ALA A 179 7.64 -5.41 4.63
N ILE A 180 6.88 -4.42 4.13
CA ILE A 180 5.70 -3.84 4.78
C ILE A 180 4.46 -4.25 3.97
N GLY A 181 3.44 -4.82 4.58
CA GLY A 181 2.19 -5.26 3.97
C GLY A 181 2.22 -6.75 3.62
N ASN A 182 2.55 -7.11 2.39
CA ASN A 182 2.50 -8.50 1.90
C ASN A 182 3.27 -9.51 2.76
N SER A 183 4.44 -9.14 3.32
CA SER A 183 5.20 -10.06 4.19
C SER A 183 4.40 -10.46 5.43
N GLN A 184 3.66 -9.55 6.04
CA GLN A 184 2.84 -9.83 7.22
C GLN A 184 1.63 -10.69 6.87
N GLU A 185 1.00 -10.45 5.71
CA GLU A 185 -0.09 -11.29 5.20
C GLU A 185 0.38 -12.73 4.95
N ILE A 186 1.56 -12.93 4.35
CA ILE A 186 2.18 -14.25 4.16
C ILE A 186 2.36 -14.96 5.51
N ILE A 187 2.95 -14.29 6.49
CA ILE A 187 3.17 -14.88 7.82
C ILE A 187 1.84 -15.30 8.43
N ARG A 188 0.81 -14.46 8.34
CA ARG A 188 -0.54 -14.78 8.83
C ARG A 188 -1.17 -15.97 8.11
N ILE A 189 -1.01 -16.10 6.79
CA ILE A 189 -1.48 -17.26 6.02
C ILE A 189 -0.94 -18.55 6.63
N PHE A 190 0.38 -18.62 6.87
CA PHE A 190 1.00 -19.81 7.44
C PHE A 190 0.62 -20.03 8.90
N ASN A 191 0.53 -18.97 9.71
CA ASN A 191 0.14 -19.07 11.12
C ASN A 191 -1.29 -19.58 11.32
N GLU A 192 -2.21 -19.25 10.42
CA GLU A 192 -3.62 -19.60 10.53
C GLU A 192 -3.94 -20.99 9.99
N ASN A 193 -3.18 -21.44 9.00
CA ASN A 193 -3.54 -22.65 8.24
C ASN A 193 -2.54 -23.78 8.42
N THR A 194 -1.43 -23.58 9.13
CA THR A 194 -0.40 -24.61 9.33
C THR A 194 0.22 -24.50 10.74
N ASN A 195 0.94 -25.58 11.14
CA ASN A 195 1.82 -25.55 12.31
C ASN A 195 3.30 -25.31 11.92
N MET A 196 3.55 -24.91 10.70
CA MET A 196 4.89 -24.73 10.16
C MET A 196 5.53 -23.47 10.77
N PRO A 197 6.74 -23.55 11.33
CA PRO A 197 7.48 -22.37 11.75
C PRO A 197 7.72 -21.43 10.57
N VAL A 198 7.59 -20.13 10.80
CA VAL A 198 7.85 -19.09 9.79
C VAL A 198 9.10 -18.32 10.23
N ILE A 199 10.16 -18.38 9.43
CA ILE A 199 11.36 -17.57 9.64
C ILE A 199 11.19 -16.25 8.88
N SER A 200 11.45 -15.17 9.58
CA SER A 200 11.38 -13.83 9.06
C SER A 200 12.76 -13.22 8.88
N HIS A 201 13.05 -12.71 7.70
CA HIS A 201 14.26 -11.91 7.48
C HIS A 201 14.28 -10.71 8.44
N TRP A 202 15.44 -10.31 8.94
CA TRP A 202 15.57 -9.28 9.97
C TRP A 202 14.90 -7.93 9.65
N ARG A 203 14.82 -7.55 8.36
CA ARG A 203 14.07 -6.34 7.92
C ARG A 203 12.58 -6.52 8.11
N VAL A 204 12.05 -7.68 7.74
CA VAL A 204 10.64 -8.03 7.96
C VAL A 204 10.35 -8.16 9.46
N SER A 205 11.26 -8.75 10.24
CA SER A 205 11.12 -8.84 11.70
C SER A 205 11.02 -7.47 12.37
N LYS A 206 11.78 -6.48 11.92
CA LYS A 206 11.64 -5.09 12.42
C LYS A 206 10.25 -4.50 12.15
N VAL A 207 9.71 -4.77 10.96
CA VAL A 207 8.34 -4.35 10.60
C VAL A 207 7.32 -5.10 11.46
N ASN A 208 7.46 -6.42 11.60
CA ASN A 208 6.57 -7.25 12.42
C ASN A 208 6.43 -6.71 13.85
N LYS A 209 7.52 -6.22 14.47
CA LYS A 209 7.49 -5.61 15.82
C LYS A 209 6.59 -4.36 15.87
N VAL A 210 6.48 -3.60 14.79
CA VAL A 210 5.54 -2.48 14.72
C VAL A 210 4.11 -3.00 14.66
N TYR A 211 3.83 -3.99 13.82
CA TYR A 211 2.51 -4.62 13.75
C TYR A 211 2.09 -5.23 15.11
N GLU A 212 3.00 -5.92 15.80
CA GLU A 212 2.75 -6.45 17.15
C GLU A 212 2.44 -5.35 18.15
N HIS A 213 3.12 -4.21 18.08
CA HIS A 213 2.87 -3.05 18.94
C HIS A 213 1.43 -2.53 18.81
N TYR A 214 0.84 -2.62 17.61
CA TYR A 214 -0.56 -2.28 17.35
C TYR A 214 -1.54 -3.46 17.51
N GLY A 215 -1.09 -4.55 18.17
CA GLY A 215 -1.95 -5.66 18.57
C GLY A 215 -2.16 -6.76 17.54
N HIS A 216 -1.47 -6.70 16.40
CA HIS A 216 -1.55 -7.76 15.40
C HIS A 216 -0.75 -8.99 15.84
N LYS A 217 -1.41 -10.14 15.88
CA LYS A 217 -0.78 -11.40 16.29
C LYS A 217 -0.03 -12.01 15.10
N ILE A 218 1.28 -11.84 15.06
CA ILE A 218 2.18 -12.37 14.03
C ILE A 218 3.21 -13.28 14.72
N LYS A 219 3.21 -14.59 14.39
CA LYS A 219 4.16 -15.57 14.95
C LYS A 219 5.28 -15.80 13.93
N TYR A 220 6.51 -15.51 14.32
CA TYR A 220 7.69 -15.69 13.47
C TYR A 220 8.95 -15.89 14.32
N ILE A 221 10.00 -16.42 13.71
CA ILE A 221 11.33 -16.55 14.26
C ILE A 221 12.25 -15.61 13.47
N ASP A 222 12.97 -14.71 14.16
CA ASP A 222 13.94 -13.83 13.49
C ASP A 222 15.11 -14.67 12.96
N ILE A 223 15.48 -14.45 11.70
CA ILE A 223 16.54 -15.23 11.03
C ILE A 223 17.90 -15.14 11.74
N ASN A 224 18.14 -14.08 12.53
CA ASN A 224 19.38 -13.89 13.30
C ASN A 224 19.31 -14.51 14.70
N SER A 225 18.22 -15.18 15.08
CA SER A 225 18.12 -15.88 16.36
C SER A 225 18.84 -17.24 16.32
N GLY A 226 19.28 -17.73 17.49
CA GLY A 226 19.84 -19.08 17.60
C GLY A 226 18.86 -20.16 17.17
N GLU A 227 17.58 -20.01 17.52
CA GLU A 227 16.48 -20.90 17.14
C GLU A 227 16.33 -21.04 15.61
N ALA A 228 16.54 -19.95 14.86
CA ALA A 228 16.41 -19.98 13.39
C ALA A 228 17.36 -20.99 12.75
N SER A 229 18.59 -21.10 13.24
CA SER A 229 19.58 -22.05 12.71
C SER A 229 19.16 -23.50 12.89
N GLU A 230 18.56 -23.84 14.03
CA GLU A 230 18.05 -25.18 14.31
C GLU A 230 16.85 -25.51 13.43
N VAL A 231 15.90 -24.58 13.30
CA VAL A 231 14.69 -24.75 12.48
C VAL A 231 15.05 -24.85 10.99
N ILE A 232 15.98 -24.05 10.48
CA ILE A 232 16.50 -24.14 9.11
C ILE A 232 17.17 -25.50 8.87
N SER A 233 17.90 -26.02 9.85
CA SER A 233 18.60 -27.30 9.76
C SER A 233 17.62 -28.47 9.65
N SER A 234 16.45 -28.40 10.33
CA SER A 234 15.41 -29.41 10.26
C SER A 234 14.67 -29.47 8.91
N ALA A 235 14.85 -28.44 8.06
CA ALA A 235 14.16 -28.28 6.77
C ALA A 235 12.63 -28.36 6.85
N ASN A 236 12.03 -28.00 7.97
CA ASN A 236 10.57 -27.95 8.15
C ASN A 236 10.11 -26.52 8.48
N THR A 237 10.35 -25.59 7.57
CA THR A 237 10.05 -24.18 7.75
C THR A 237 9.85 -23.47 6.43
N VAL A 238 9.22 -22.29 6.46
CA VAL A 238 9.20 -21.33 5.37
C VAL A 238 9.95 -20.07 5.77
N ILE A 239 10.55 -19.39 4.80
CA ILE A 239 11.22 -18.12 5.02
C ILE A 239 10.45 -17.00 4.31
N VAL A 240 10.23 -15.88 5.00
CA VAL A 240 9.68 -14.65 4.41
C VAL A 240 10.77 -13.59 4.39
N SER A 241 11.02 -13.04 3.20
CA SER A 241 12.13 -12.09 2.97
C SER A 241 11.70 -10.94 2.06
N PRO A 242 12.40 -9.79 2.10
CA PRO A 242 12.19 -8.73 1.13
C PRO A 242 12.47 -9.21 -0.30
N LYS A 243 11.80 -8.57 -1.28
CA LYS A 243 12.14 -8.70 -2.70
C LYS A 243 13.64 -8.38 -2.92
N LYS A 244 14.24 -8.97 -3.93
CA LYS A 244 15.65 -8.75 -4.33
C LYS A 244 16.70 -9.14 -3.28
N LEU A 245 16.37 -10.08 -2.40
CA LEU A 245 17.39 -10.71 -1.56
C LEU A 245 18.12 -11.78 -2.38
N ASP A 246 19.44 -11.66 -2.50
CA ASP A 246 20.27 -12.72 -3.03
C ASP A 246 20.36 -13.86 -2.00
N LEU A 247 19.75 -14.97 -2.34
CA LEU A 247 19.87 -16.18 -1.53
C LEU A 247 21.25 -16.82 -1.75
N PRO A 248 21.81 -17.51 -0.73
CA PRO A 248 23.02 -18.31 -0.93
C PRO A 248 22.82 -19.25 -2.11
N SER A 249 23.82 -19.37 -2.98
CA SER A 249 23.80 -20.20 -4.18
C SER A 249 23.77 -21.71 -3.92
N ASN A 250 23.52 -22.13 -2.69
CA ASN A 250 23.26 -23.52 -2.36
C ASN A 250 21.84 -23.88 -2.83
N HIS A 251 21.68 -24.97 -3.55
CA HIS A 251 20.42 -25.47 -4.11
C HIS A 251 19.35 -25.83 -3.05
N ARG A 252 19.56 -25.47 -1.80
CA ARG A 252 18.67 -25.77 -0.68
C ARG A 252 17.48 -24.82 -0.60
N PHE A 253 17.61 -23.57 -1.07
CA PHE A 253 16.53 -22.58 -1.03
C PHE A 253 15.84 -22.45 -2.38
N VAL A 254 14.50 -22.40 -2.37
CA VAL A 254 13.69 -22.18 -3.56
C VAL A 254 12.81 -20.95 -3.31
N SER A 255 12.98 -19.92 -4.13
CA SER A 255 12.24 -18.68 -3.97
C SER A 255 10.99 -18.62 -4.83
N ALA A 256 9.96 -17.98 -4.29
CA ALA A 256 8.76 -17.54 -4.99
C ALA A 256 8.56 -16.03 -4.80
N ILE A 257 8.11 -15.35 -5.84
CA ILE A 257 7.75 -13.93 -5.77
C ILE A 257 6.29 -13.82 -5.35
N VAL A 258 6.01 -12.94 -4.37
CA VAL A 258 4.65 -12.65 -3.92
C VAL A 258 4.33 -11.17 -4.19
N SER A 259 3.43 -10.94 -5.13
CA SER A 259 3.02 -9.61 -5.56
C SER A 259 1.86 -9.73 -6.55
N GLY A 260 1.00 -8.75 -6.68
CA GLY A 260 -0.02 -8.72 -7.75
C GLY A 260 0.56 -8.82 -9.16
N TRP A 261 1.82 -8.43 -9.38
CA TRP A 261 2.55 -8.63 -10.63
C TRP A 261 2.84 -10.09 -10.96
N ALA A 262 2.64 -11.01 -10.02
CA ALA A 262 2.87 -12.45 -10.22
C ALA A 262 2.09 -13.03 -11.41
N LEU A 263 0.95 -12.46 -11.77
CA LEU A 263 0.19 -12.82 -12.98
C LEU A 263 1.02 -12.71 -14.29
N LYS A 264 2.11 -11.94 -14.28
CA LYS A 264 3.00 -11.73 -15.43
C LYS A 264 4.30 -12.53 -15.36
N PHE A 265 4.55 -13.23 -14.26
CA PHE A 265 5.77 -13.97 -14.06
C PHE A 265 5.65 -15.43 -14.52
N ARG A 266 6.76 -15.97 -15.01
CA ARG A 266 6.92 -17.42 -15.22
C ARG A 266 7.68 -18.00 -14.04
N GLY A 267 7.20 -19.11 -13.48
CA GLY A 267 7.83 -19.78 -12.33
C GLY A 267 6.99 -19.67 -11.05
N ALA A 268 7.61 -19.88 -9.90
CA ALA A 268 6.93 -19.79 -8.62
C ALA A 268 6.62 -18.32 -8.28
N ALA A 269 5.36 -17.95 -8.43
CA ALA A 269 4.89 -16.60 -8.17
C ALA A 269 3.42 -16.63 -7.75
N PHE A 270 3.05 -15.82 -6.75
CA PHE A 270 1.72 -15.80 -6.16
C PHE A 270 1.12 -14.40 -6.18
N PRO A 271 -0.09 -14.21 -6.76
CA PRO A 271 -0.73 -12.91 -6.91
C PRO A 271 -1.45 -12.46 -5.63
N LEU A 272 -0.75 -12.50 -4.49
CA LEU A 272 -1.18 -11.84 -3.26
C LEU A 272 -0.77 -10.37 -3.33
N SER A 273 -1.70 -9.47 -3.10
CA SER A 273 -1.48 -8.03 -3.23
C SER A 273 -2.21 -7.24 -2.16
N ASP A 274 -1.53 -6.25 -1.63
CA ASP A 274 -2.06 -5.20 -0.76
C ASP A 274 -2.69 -4.02 -1.54
N HIS A 275 -2.78 -4.12 -2.87
CA HIS A 275 -3.52 -3.19 -3.74
C HIS A 275 -4.79 -3.82 -4.31
N ALA A 276 -5.75 -2.97 -4.63
CA ALA A 276 -6.96 -3.37 -5.35
C ALA A 276 -6.65 -3.82 -6.78
N ASP A 277 -7.31 -4.89 -7.23
CA ASP A 277 -7.29 -5.33 -8.61
C ASP A 277 -8.24 -4.49 -9.49
N PHE A 278 -8.22 -4.72 -10.80
CA PHE A 278 -9.01 -3.93 -11.74
C PHE A 278 -10.52 -3.92 -11.45
N PRO A 279 -11.19 -5.07 -11.20
CA PRO A 279 -12.60 -5.07 -10.82
C PRO A 279 -12.88 -4.33 -9.51
N SER A 280 -12.01 -4.46 -8.52
CA SER A 280 -12.13 -3.79 -7.23
C SER A 280 -12.01 -2.28 -7.35
N LEU A 281 -11.08 -1.78 -8.19
CA LEU A 281 -10.97 -0.35 -8.51
C LEU A 281 -12.25 0.18 -9.15
N LEU A 282 -12.84 -0.55 -10.11
CA LEU A 282 -14.08 -0.11 -10.77
C LEU A 282 -15.28 -0.10 -9.82
N ASN A 283 -15.37 -1.08 -8.91
CA ASN A 283 -16.42 -1.12 -7.90
C ASN A 283 -16.29 0.06 -6.93
N PHE A 284 -15.08 0.33 -6.45
CA PHE A 284 -14.81 1.46 -5.57
C PHE A 284 -15.17 2.81 -6.22
N ILE A 285 -14.79 3.01 -7.50
CA ILE A 285 -15.16 4.20 -8.26
C ILE A 285 -16.68 4.36 -8.36
N ARG A 286 -17.39 3.29 -8.67
CA ARG A 286 -18.86 3.33 -8.77
C ARG A 286 -19.50 3.71 -7.44
N ASP A 287 -19.02 3.14 -6.34
CA ASP A 287 -19.60 3.31 -5.01
C ASP A 287 -19.27 4.71 -4.43
N CYS A 288 -18.11 5.29 -4.76
CA CYS A 288 -17.78 6.69 -4.50
C CYS A 288 -18.64 7.68 -5.30
N SER A 289 -19.20 7.25 -6.43
CA SER A 289 -20.09 8.05 -7.30
C SER A 289 -19.54 9.44 -7.70
N PRO A 290 -18.30 9.55 -8.18
CA PRO A 290 -17.66 10.81 -8.50
C PRO A 290 -18.17 11.42 -9.81
N LYS A 291 -18.09 12.75 -9.94
CA LYS A 291 -18.31 13.47 -11.20
C LYS A 291 -17.10 13.41 -12.13
N ILE A 292 -15.91 13.34 -11.55
CA ILE A 292 -14.63 13.30 -12.26
C ILE A 292 -13.67 12.34 -11.54
N VAL A 293 -12.94 11.53 -12.31
CA VAL A 293 -11.88 10.64 -11.80
C VAL A 293 -10.52 11.06 -12.36
N LEU A 294 -9.52 11.15 -11.48
CA LEU A 294 -8.12 11.34 -11.86
C LEU A 294 -7.35 10.06 -11.47
N THR A 295 -6.71 9.43 -12.45
CA THR A 295 -5.94 8.21 -12.24
C THR A 295 -4.45 8.50 -12.07
N TYR A 296 -3.78 7.86 -11.11
CA TYR A 296 -2.37 8.09 -10.86
C TYR A 296 -1.64 6.79 -10.43
N HIS A 297 -0.33 6.85 -10.27
CA HIS A 297 0.54 5.78 -9.74
C HIS A 297 0.62 4.48 -10.57
N GLY A 298 -0.10 4.36 -11.68
CA GLY A 298 -0.13 3.18 -12.55
C GLY A 298 0.79 3.24 -13.77
N GLY A 299 1.58 4.29 -13.95
CA GLY A 299 2.35 4.47 -15.20
C GLY A 299 1.44 4.51 -16.41
N ALA A 300 1.62 3.58 -17.37
CA ALA A 300 0.76 3.46 -18.56
C ALA A 300 -0.70 3.07 -18.19
N PHE A 301 -0.93 2.41 -17.08
CA PHE A 301 -2.27 2.00 -16.66
C PHE A 301 -3.15 3.17 -16.21
N ASN A 302 -2.56 4.32 -15.89
CA ASN A 302 -3.33 5.55 -15.66
C ASN A 302 -4.23 5.87 -16.86
N GLU A 303 -3.68 5.82 -18.07
CA GLU A 303 -4.43 6.12 -19.29
C GLU A 303 -5.42 5.00 -19.64
N ILE A 304 -5.05 3.74 -19.41
CA ILE A 304 -5.91 2.57 -19.65
C ILE A 304 -7.15 2.63 -18.77
N LEU A 305 -6.95 2.83 -17.44
CA LEU A 305 -8.04 2.95 -16.49
C LEU A 305 -8.92 4.16 -16.78
N ALA A 306 -8.32 5.34 -17.04
CA ALA A 306 -9.08 6.54 -17.35
C ALA A 306 -9.97 6.36 -18.59
N LYS A 307 -9.43 5.83 -19.68
CA LYS A 307 -10.21 5.53 -20.91
C LYS A 307 -11.33 4.51 -20.67
N TYR A 308 -11.06 3.50 -19.83
CA TYR A 308 -12.08 2.49 -19.49
C TYR A 308 -13.23 3.12 -18.70
N ILE A 309 -12.92 3.92 -17.68
CA ILE A 309 -13.92 4.64 -16.86
C ILE A 309 -14.78 5.53 -17.76
N GLU A 310 -14.17 6.34 -18.62
CA GLU A 310 -14.91 7.23 -19.52
C GLU A 310 -15.82 6.45 -20.46
N LYS A 311 -15.31 5.41 -21.12
CA LYS A 311 -16.04 4.64 -22.14
C LYS A 311 -17.10 3.72 -21.55
N LYS A 312 -16.86 3.09 -20.38
CA LYS A 312 -17.72 2.05 -19.82
C LYS A 312 -18.57 2.50 -18.65
N MET A 313 -18.13 3.51 -17.91
CA MET A 313 -18.88 4.05 -16.77
C MET A 313 -19.52 5.41 -17.06
N GLY A 314 -19.15 6.08 -18.17
CA GLY A 314 -19.68 7.39 -18.54
C GLY A 314 -19.21 8.53 -17.62
N ILE A 315 -18.18 8.31 -16.82
CA ILE A 315 -17.63 9.30 -15.90
C ILE A 315 -16.42 9.98 -16.56
N LYS A 316 -16.34 11.30 -16.54
CA LYS A 316 -15.16 12.03 -17.01
C LYS A 316 -13.91 11.59 -16.29
N SER A 317 -12.90 11.13 -17.02
CA SER A 317 -11.68 10.61 -16.40
C SER A 317 -10.42 11.01 -17.16
N TYR A 318 -9.36 11.33 -16.40
CA TYR A 318 -8.07 11.77 -16.94
C TYR A 318 -6.92 11.24 -16.13
N PRO A 319 -5.77 10.92 -16.74
CA PRO A 319 -4.52 10.72 -15.99
C PRO A 319 -4.13 12.01 -15.24
N ALA A 320 -3.77 11.88 -13.97
CA ALA A 320 -3.45 13.01 -13.10
C ALA A 320 -2.23 13.84 -13.58
N ASN A 321 -1.32 13.24 -14.34
CA ASN A 321 -0.18 13.94 -14.95
C ASN A 321 -0.56 14.95 -16.05
N LEU A 322 -1.80 14.89 -16.55
CA LEU A 322 -2.34 15.89 -17.49
C LEU A 322 -2.90 17.13 -16.78
N THR A 323 -2.76 17.22 -15.47
CA THR A 323 -3.18 18.39 -14.68
C THR A 323 -2.23 19.60 -14.89
N PRO A 324 -2.62 20.85 -14.62
CA PRO A 324 -3.62 21.24 -13.63
C PRO A 324 -5.06 21.19 -14.14
N ILE A 325 -5.97 20.72 -13.29
CA ILE A 325 -7.40 20.88 -13.49
C ILE A 325 -7.89 21.97 -12.56
N THR A 326 -8.56 22.94 -13.12
CA THR A 326 -9.22 24.02 -12.37
C THR A 326 -10.72 23.77 -12.37
N PHE A 327 -11.29 23.62 -11.20
CA PHE A 327 -12.74 23.55 -11.04
C PHE A 327 -13.26 24.97 -10.84
N PRO A 328 -14.32 25.37 -11.55
CA PRO A 328 -14.96 26.65 -11.32
C PRO A 328 -15.37 26.74 -9.85
N ILE A 329 -15.07 27.88 -9.25
CA ILE A 329 -15.41 28.26 -7.88
C ILE A 329 -16.82 28.80 -7.87
#